data_c3471fbd37e50d0dba0d84fdb9c9ebca
#
_entry.id   c3471fbd37e50d0dba0d84fdb9c9ebca
#
_cell.length_a   1.000
_cell.length_b   1.000
_cell.length_c   1.000
_cell.angle_alpha   90.00
_cell.angle_beta   90.00
_cell.angle_gamma   90.00
#
_symmetry.space_group_name_H-M   'P 1'
#
loop_
_entity.id
_entity.type
_entity.pdbx_description
1 polymer ?
#
loop_
_entity_poly.entity_id
_entity_poly.type
_entity_poly.pdbx_seq_one_letter_code
_entity_poly.pdbx_strand_id
1 'polypeptide(L)'
;MNSSSFLTSLLGSMPRSKKLLTAKRKFNKGNLDFNSYHEILDEETKYVVNLQEHNDIDIITSGELNRDNYVSFIAERLEGVSMMSMADMFDYIEDKQGFEQILNILDVPAISIKNAICTGKVKYNKPLVADEMIELKKITSKKIKATLPGPYLMTRSMWLPALSKEYYESKDNLGEDVIKVLKQEIDALVDIGVDVVQFDEPVLTEVVFSEGKTRSFMCAALSEKKDPTEELIFATKLIKSIISYAKEKGILTSLHVCRGNWSRDESILLTGPYTPLLPLFEETLPNILTLEFSTPRAGEISSLFSSKIIRENCILGIGVMNPRSDTIEPLEDILTRVGEVLQYIPKERIWLNPDCGFATFANRPVSTMDIINKKLSRLDEAKITLRKLYE
;
A
#
# COMPACT_ATOMS: atom_id res chain seq x y z
N MET A 1 -12.82 -24.29 10.38
CA MET A 1 -12.00 -23.15 10.83
C MET A 1 -12.87 -22.35 11.77
N ASN A 2 -12.52 -22.21 13.05
CA ASN A 2 -13.18 -21.22 13.89
C ASN A 2 -12.88 -19.86 13.24
N SER A 3 -13.85 -19.28 12.55
CA SER A 3 -13.71 -17.96 11.96
C SER A 3 -13.78 -16.96 13.10
N SER A 4 -12.62 -16.53 13.62
CA SER A 4 -12.59 -15.43 14.56
C SER A 4 -13.05 -14.18 13.83
N SER A 5 -14.03 -13.47 14.40
CA SER A 5 -14.53 -12.18 13.89
C SER A 5 -13.54 -11.05 14.17
N PHE A 6 -13.69 -9.95 13.47
CA PHE A 6 -12.91 -8.72 13.68
C PHE A 6 -11.40 -8.93 13.70
N LEU A 7 -10.85 -9.65 12.71
CA LEU A 7 -9.40 -9.84 12.59
C LEU A 7 -8.70 -8.50 12.42
N THR A 8 -7.51 -8.39 12.98
CA THR A 8 -6.68 -7.19 12.91
C THR A 8 -5.49 -7.36 11.99
N SER A 9 -5.15 -6.34 11.21
CA SER A 9 -3.99 -6.32 10.32
C SER A 9 -3.45 -4.90 10.13
N LEU A 10 -2.14 -4.75 9.94
CA LEU A 10 -1.55 -3.47 9.53
C LEU A 10 -1.48 -3.37 8.01
N LEU A 11 -1.25 -2.15 7.48
CA LEU A 11 -1.14 -1.92 6.03
C LEU A 11 0.24 -2.32 5.50
N GLY A 12 1.29 -2.18 6.31
CA GLY A 12 2.65 -2.58 5.94
C GLY A 12 3.69 -1.71 6.63
N SER A 13 3.91 -0.49 6.14
CA SER A 13 5.07 0.33 6.51
C SER A 13 5.09 0.81 7.96
N MET A 14 6.25 0.64 8.61
CA MET A 14 6.54 1.09 9.97
C MET A 14 7.73 2.08 9.98
N PRO A 15 7.82 2.99 10.97
CA PRO A 15 8.96 3.90 11.10
C PRO A 15 10.28 3.15 11.28
N ARG A 16 11.31 3.61 10.58
CA ARG A 16 12.69 3.10 10.69
C ARG A 16 13.42 3.88 11.76
N SER A 17 14.23 3.19 12.57
CA SER A 17 15.07 3.87 13.56
C SER A 17 16.20 4.67 12.90
N LYS A 18 16.78 5.62 13.63
CA LYS A 18 17.96 6.34 13.16
C LYS A 18 19.15 5.39 12.94
N LYS A 19 19.25 4.28 13.73
CA LYS A 19 20.27 3.23 13.59
C LYS A 19 20.13 2.58 12.22
N LEU A 20 18.94 2.10 11.85
CA LEU A 20 18.67 1.43 10.57
C LEU A 20 18.87 2.37 9.37
N LEU A 21 18.34 3.59 9.42
CA LEU A 21 18.52 4.59 8.35
C LEU A 21 20.01 4.94 8.13
N THR A 22 20.80 4.99 9.21
CA THR A 22 22.23 5.25 9.12
C THR A 22 22.97 4.05 8.55
N ALA A 23 22.62 2.83 8.98
CA ALA A 23 23.17 1.58 8.47
C ALA A 23 22.89 1.43 6.97
N LYS A 24 21.64 1.67 6.53
CA LYS A 24 21.26 1.62 5.11
C LYS A 24 22.07 2.62 4.26
N ARG A 25 22.24 3.85 4.74
CA ARG A 25 23.08 4.85 4.03
C ARG A 25 24.55 4.43 3.93
N LYS A 26 25.12 3.81 4.99
CA LYS A 26 26.49 3.28 4.96
C LYS A 26 26.61 2.10 4.01
N PHE A 27 25.67 1.17 4.04
CA PHE A 27 25.59 0.01 3.15
C PHE A 27 25.54 0.44 1.68
N ASN A 28 24.63 1.36 1.33
CA ASN A 28 24.49 1.89 -0.03
C ASN A 28 25.74 2.63 -0.55
N LYS A 29 26.60 3.13 0.37
CA LYS A 29 27.91 3.75 0.05
C LYS A 29 29.08 2.77 0.07
N GLY A 30 28.85 1.48 0.32
CA GLY A 30 29.90 0.48 0.46
C GLY A 30 30.71 0.59 1.77
N ASN A 31 30.24 1.37 2.76
CA ASN A 31 30.90 1.60 4.05
C ASN A 31 30.37 0.70 5.19
N LEU A 32 29.53 -0.25 4.88
CA LEU A 32 29.00 -1.29 5.76
C LEU A 32 28.82 -2.55 4.92
N ASP A 33 29.27 -3.69 5.41
CA ASP A 33 29.09 -4.97 4.72
C ASP A 33 27.64 -5.47 4.82
N PHE A 34 27.30 -6.44 3.96
CA PHE A 34 25.96 -7.01 3.85
C PHE A 34 25.50 -7.64 5.18
N ASN A 35 26.34 -8.43 5.85
CA ASN A 35 25.95 -9.13 7.07
C ASN A 35 25.64 -8.15 8.20
N SER A 36 26.52 -7.17 8.43
CA SER A 36 26.33 -6.14 9.45
C SER A 36 25.08 -5.29 9.20
N TYR A 37 24.73 -5.03 7.94
CA TYR A 37 23.49 -4.34 7.61
C TYR A 37 22.26 -5.21 7.91
N HIS A 38 22.29 -6.48 7.49
CA HIS A 38 21.17 -7.41 7.69
C HIS A 38 20.94 -7.74 9.17
N GLU A 39 21.99 -7.85 10.00
CA GLU A 39 21.84 -8.00 11.45
C GLU A 39 21.01 -6.86 12.06
N ILE A 40 21.29 -5.62 11.67
CA ILE A 40 20.53 -4.44 12.15
C ILE A 40 19.08 -4.48 11.62
N LEU A 41 18.88 -4.84 10.37
CA LEU A 41 17.56 -4.97 9.76
C LEU A 41 16.70 -6.03 10.46
N ASP A 42 17.30 -7.19 10.77
CA ASP A 42 16.64 -8.30 11.44
C ASP A 42 16.27 -7.95 12.90
N GLU A 43 17.12 -7.24 13.63
CA GLU A 43 16.80 -6.72 14.96
C GLU A 43 15.58 -5.80 14.93
N GLU A 44 15.55 -4.86 13.99
CA GLU A 44 14.44 -3.91 13.84
C GLU A 44 13.16 -4.62 13.37
N THR A 45 13.27 -5.59 12.48
CA THR A 45 12.14 -6.40 12.02
C THR A 45 11.53 -7.20 13.17
N LYS A 46 12.38 -7.86 13.98
CA LYS A 46 11.92 -8.54 15.20
C LYS A 46 11.22 -7.60 16.17
N TYR A 47 11.75 -6.38 16.35
CA TYR A 47 11.11 -5.37 17.20
C TYR A 47 9.71 -5.01 16.69
N VAL A 48 9.55 -4.76 15.40
CA VAL A 48 8.27 -4.41 14.77
C VAL A 48 7.28 -5.59 14.82
N VAL A 49 7.74 -6.81 14.63
CA VAL A 49 6.90 -8.02 14.74
C VAL A 49 6.45 -8.22 16.18
N ASN A 50 7.36 -8.14 17.15
CA ASN A 50 7.03 -8.26 18.58
C ASN A 50 6.03 -7.19 19.02
N LEU A 51 6.12 -5.96 18.49
CA LEU A 51 5.15 -4.90 18.77
C LEU A 51 3.74 -5.27 18.27
N GLN A 52 3.64 -5.86 17.08
CA GLN A 52 2.38 -6.34 16.54
C GLN A 52 1.82 -7.51 17.37
N GLU A 53 2.66 -8.47 17.72
CA GLU A 53 2.25 -9.64 18.53
C GLU A 53 1.84 -9.25 19.96
N HIS A 54 2.56 -8.30 20.58
CA HIS A 54 2.23 -7.79 21.93
C HIS A 54 0.86 -7.12 21.97
N ASN A 55 0.44 -6.49 20.88
CA ASN A 55 -0.88 -5.88 20.72
C ASN A 55 -1.88 -6.82 20.03
N ASP A 56 -1.64 -8.12 20.08
CA ASP A 56 -2.48 -9.19 19.53
C ASP A 56 -3.00 -8.95 18.10
N ILE A 57 -2.17 -8.39 17.22
CA ILE A 57 -2.48 -8.30 15.80
C ILE A 57 -2.56 -9.72 15.22
N ASP A 58 -3.62 -10.02 14.48
CA ASP A 58 -3.89 -11.37 13.97
C ASP A 58 -3.07 -11.72 12.73
N ILE A 59 -2.79 -10.72 11.87
CA ILE A 59 -2.07 -10.89 10.59
C ILE A 59 -0.89 -9.93 10.56
N ILE A 60 0.31 -10.50 10.60
CA ILE A 60 1.58 -9.78 10.79
C ILE A 60 2.15 -9.30 9.46
N THR A 61 2.75 -8.11 9.46
CA THR A 61 3.53 -7.56 8.35
C THR A 61 5.00 -7.39 8.75
N SER A 62 5.91 -7.36 7.77
CA SER A 62 7.35 -7.15 7.99
C SER A 62 7.71 -5.73 8.46
N GLY A 63 6.79 -4.77 8.30
CA GLY A 63 7.05 -3.34 8.53
C GLY A 63 7.74 -2.64 7.36
N GLU A 64 8.05 -3.33 6.26
CA GLU A 64 8.68 -2.76 5.05
C GLU A 64 10.00 -2.03 5.32
N LEU A 65 10.73 -2.44 6.34
CA LEU A 65 11.85 -1.69 6.89
C LEU A 65 13.02 -1.52 5.91
N ASN A 66 13.18 -2.46 4.98
CA ASN A 66 14.22 -2.40 3.96
C ASN A 66 13.87 -1.54 2.74
N ARG A 67 12.66 -1.00 2.65
CA ARG A 67 12.20 -0.21 1.50
C ARG A 67 12.36 1.28 1.75
N ASP A 68 12.74 2.07 0.72
CA ASP A 68 12.79 3.54 0.82
C ASP A 68 11.39 4.15 0.81
N ASN A 69 10.51 3.60 -0.03
CA ASN A 69 9.08 3.85 -0.06
C ASN A 69 8.37 2.61 -0.64
N TYR A 70 7.04 2.65 -0.69
CA TYR A 70 6.20 1.52 -1.07
C TYR A 70 6.26 1.09 -2.55
N VAL A 71 6.91 1.87 -3.44
CA VAL A 71 6.99 1.55 -4.88
C VAL A 71 8.40 1.60 -5.45
N SER A 72 9.28 2.51 -5.01
CA SER A 72 10.58 2.71 -5.66
C SER A 72 11.54 1.52 -5.50
N PHE A 73 11.38 0.72 -4.44
CA PHE A 73 12.25 -0.43 -4.16
C PHE A 73 12.28 -1.48 -5.29
N ILE A 74 11.25 -1.52 -6.15
CA ILE A 74 11.20 -2.46 -7.28
C ILE A 74 12.31 -2.22 -8.30
N ALA A 75 12.88 -1.01 -8.40
CA ALA A 75 13.97 -0.71 -9.31
C ALA A 75 15.24 -1.54 -9.03
N GLU A 76 15.45 -1.95 -7.77
CA GLU A 76 16.58 -2.79 -7.38
C GLU A 76 16.30 -4.30 -7.58
N ARG A 77 15.08 -4.65 -7.92
CA ARG A 77 14.57 -6.02 -8.02
C ARG A 77 14.26 -6.46 -9.46
N LEU A 78 14.10 -5.51 -10.37
CA LEU A 78 13.70 -5.75 -11.75
C LEU A 78 14.83 -5.39 -12.73
N GLU A 79 14.96 -6.15 -13.81
CA GLU A 79 15.70 -5.70 -14.99
C GLU A 79 14.89 -4.67 -15.77
N GLY A 80 15.56 -3.79 -16.49
CA GLY A 80 14.93 -2.77 -17.33
C GLY A 80 14.29 -1.61 -16.56
N VAL A 81 14.57 -1.49 -15.26
CA VAL A 81 14.06 -0.42 -14.40
C VAL A 81 15.21 0.30 -13.72
N SER A 82 15.21 1.61 -13.77
CA SER A 82 16.21 2.47 -13.13
C SER A 82 15.59 3.35 -12.06
N MET A 83 16.37 3.58 -10.99
CA MET A 83 15.97 4.52 -9.94
C MET A 83 16.30 5.94 -10.37
N MET A 84 15.29 6.82 -10.42
CA MET A 84 15.46 8.23 -10.76
C MET A 84 14.82 9.11 -9.68
N SER A 85 15.49 10.21 -9.30
CA SER A 85 14.87 11.24 -8.46
C SER A 85 13.92 12.10 -9.31
N MET A 86 13.01 12.82 -8.64
CA MET A 86 12.16 13.81 -9.33
C MET A 86 12.98 14.88 -10.05
N ALA A 87 14.16 15.21 -9.51
CA ALA A 87 15.08 16.16 -10.16
C ALA A 87 15.67 15.58 -11.46
N ASP A 88 16.05 14.28 -11.45
CA ASP A 88 16.60 13.62 -12.66
C ASP A 88 15.55 13.50 -13.77
N MET A 89 14.26 13.41 -13.41
CA MET A 89 13.16 13.29 -14.37
C MET A 89 12.78 14.61 -15.02
N PHE A 90 13.15 15.74 -14.44
CA PHE A 90 12.77 17.07 -14.93
C PHE A 90 13.14 17.32 -16.41
N ASP A 91 14.27 16.78 -16.86
CA ASP A 91 14.73 16.93 -18.24
C ASP A 91 13.89 16.16 -19.26
N TYR A 92 13.14 15.17 -18.80
CA TYR A 92 12.32 14.27 -19.63
C TYR A 92 10.82 14.63 -19.62
N ILE A 93 10.42 15.67 -18.89
CA ILE A 93 9.01 16.06 -18.70
C ILE A 93 8.67 17.21 -19.65
N GLU A 94 7.60 17.04 -20.43
CA GLU A 94 7.11 18.04 -21.38
C GLU A 94 6.48 19.24 -20.66
N ASP A 95 5.58 18.98 -19.70
CA ASP A 95 4.92 20.03 -18.88
C ASP A 95 5.74 20.36 -17.63
N LYS A 96 6.84 21.09 -17.81
CA LYS A 96 7.74 21.52 -16.73
C LYS A 96 7.04 22.39 -15.71
N GLN A 97 6.13 23.28 -16.16
CA GLN A 97 5.42 24.21 -15.28
C GLN A 97 4.43 23.46 -14.36
N GLY A 98 3.66 22.53 -14.90
CA GLY A 98 2.78 21.66 -14.11
C GLY A 98 3.54 20.79 -13.13
N PHE A 99 4.73 20.30 -13.54
CA PHE A 99 5.59 19.51 -12.68
C PHE A 99 6.18 20.32 -11.51
N GLU A 100 6.63 21.56 -11.74
CA GLU A 100 7.09 22.47 -10.68
C GLU A 100 5.97 22.79 -9.66
N GLN A 101 4.73 22.97 -10.13
CA GLN A 101 3.59 23.16 -9.24
C GLN A 101 3.35 21.94 -8.34
N ILE A 102 3.51 20.74 -8.86
CA ILE A 102 3.39 19.50 -8.09
C ILE A 102 4.49 19.41 -7.03
N LEU A 103 5.73 19.72 -7.40
CA LEU A 103 6.87 19.73 -6.47
C LEU A 103 6.64 20.71 -5.30
N ASN A 104 6.04 21.88 -5.58
CA ASN A 104 5.73 22.88 -4.55
C ASN A 104 4.63 22.40 -3.57
N ILE A 105 3.71 21.56 -4.00
CA ILE A 105 2.64 21.02 -3.16
C ILE A 105 3.10 19.84 -2.30
N LEU A 106 4.06 19.05 -2.80
CA LEU A 106 4.48 17.82 -2.15
C LEU A 106 5.19 18.01 -0.81
N ASP A 107 5.53 19.23 -0.41
CA ASP A 107 6.26 19.53 0.86
C ASP A 107 7.46 18.58 1.11
N VAL A 108 8.08 18.09 0.03
CA VAL A 108 9.22 17.17 0.06
C VAL A 108 10.26 17.61 -0.96
N PRO A 109 11.55 17.66 -0.61
CA PRO A 109 12.59 18.01 -1.58
C PRO A 109 12.58 17.04 -2.78
N ALA A 110 12.57 17.56 -4.00
CA ALA A 110 12.52 16.77 -5.24
C ALA A 110 13.60 15.67 -5.33
N ILE A 111 14.79 15.93 -4.77
CA ILE A 111 15.92 14.98 -4.73
C ILE A 111 15.62 13.80 -3.77
N SER A 112 14.75 14.00 -2.78
CA SER A 112 14.44 12.97 -1.77
C SER A 112 13.42 11.94 -2.26
N ILE A 113 12.69 12.26 -3.34
CA ILE A 113 11.66 11.39 -3.92
C ILE A 113 12.29 10.63 -5.07
N LYS A 114 12.36 9.31 -4.92
CA LYS A 114 12.86 8.41 -5.94
C LYS A 114 11.72 7.58 -6.52
N ASN A 115 11.76 7.41 -7.84
CA ASN A 115 10.82 6.58 -8.59
C ASN A 115 11.56 5.52 -9.40
N ALA A 116 10.92 4.38 -9.55
CA ALA A 116 11.34 3.35 -10.48
C ALA A 116 10.83 3.74 -11.87
N ILE A 117 11.73 3.89 -12.86
CA ILE A 117 11.41 4.29 -14.24
C ILE A 117 11.81 3.20 -15.21
N CYS A 118 10.93 2.88 -16.16
CA CYS A 118 11.20 1.94 -17.24
C CYS A 118 12.23 2.52 -18.21
N THR A 119 13.41 1.91 -18.21
CA THR A 119 14.56 2.24 -19.08
C THR A 119 15.08 1.02 -19.85
N GLY A 120 14.25 -0.03 -19.97
CA GLY A 120 14.54 -1.28 -20.65
C GLY A 120 13.32 -2.20 -20.65
N LYS A 121 13.44 -3.41 -21.22
CA LYS A 121 12.41 -4.43 -21.10
C LYS A 121 12.35 -4.93 -19.66
N VAL A 122 11.18 -4.79 -19.02
CA VAL A 122 10.95 -5.14 -17.61
C VAL A 122 10.89 -6.65 -17.46
N LYS A 123 11.73 -7.19 -16.57
CA LYS A 123 11.77 -8.61 -16.22
C LYS A 123 12.00 -8.80 -14.72
N TYR A 124 11.46 -9.88 -14.21
CA TYR A 124 11.75 -10.35 -12.86
C TYR A 124 13.23 -10.78 -12.75
N ASN A 125 13.95 -10.21 -11.81
CA ASN A 125 15.38 -10.54 -11.59
C ASN A 125 15.61 -11.09 -10.19
N LYS A 126 14.99 -10.47 -9.19
CA LYS A 126 15.07 -10.89 -7.78
C LYS A 126 13.65 -10.86 -7.19
N PRO A 127 13.39 -11.62 -6.11
CA PRO A 127 12.13 -11.52 -5.38
C PRO A 127 11.81 -10.07 -5.02
N LEU A 128 10.57 -9.64 -5.25
CA LEU A 128 10.16 -8.29 -4.85
C LEU A 128 10.09 -8.20 -3.33
N VAL A 129 9.39 -9.15 -2.70
CA VAL A 129 9.16 -9.20 -1.26
C VAL A 129 9.23 -10.62 -0.67
N ALA A 130 9.37 -11.66 -1.50
CA ALA A 130 9.39 -13.04 -1.03
C ALA A 130 10.57 -13.31 -0.06
N ASP A 131 11.72 -12.67 -0.26
CA ASP A 131 12.83 -12.71 0.68
C ASP A 131 12.46 -12.12 2.06
N GLU A 132 11.73 -11.00 2.10
CA GLU A 132 11.21 -10.44 3.36
C GLU A 132 10.25 -11.42 4.06
N MET A 133 9.41 -12.14 3.29
CA MET A 133 8.45 -13.09 3.85
C MET A 133 9.11 -14.35 4.39
N ILE A 134 10.19 -14.81 3.77
CA ILE A 134 11.01 -15.91 4.30
C ILE A 134 11.57 -15.55 5.68
N GLU A 135 12.13 -14.35 5.82
CA GLU A 135 12.66 -13.90 7.12
C GLU A 135 11.53 -13.67 8.14
N LEU A 136 10.40 -13.11 7.73
CA LEU A 136 9.25 -12.92 8.59
C LEU A 136 8.72 -14.24 9.18
N LYS A 137 8.66 -15.30 8.39
CA LYS A 137 8.25 -16.64 8.86
C LYS A 137 9.17 -17.27 9.88
N LYS A 138 10.42 -16.85 9.96
CA LYS A 138 11.35 -17.31 11.01
C LYS A 138 11.08 -16.62 12.35
N ILE A 139 10.41 -15.46 12.33
CA ILE A 139 10.18 -14.62 13.51
C ILE A 139 8.84 -14.91 14.15
N THR A 140 7.78 -15.18 13.35
CA THR A 140 6.42 -15.36 13.82
C THR A 140 5.79 -16.65 13.33
N SER A 141 4.90 -17.22 14.16
CA SER A 141 4.00 -18.33 13.78
C SER A 141 2.60 -17.88 13.42
N LYS A 142 2.29 -16.59 13.57
CA LYS A 142 1.00 -16.02 13.16
C LYS A 142 0.88 -15.98 11.63
N LYS A 143 -0.32 -15.72 11.13
CA LYS A 143 -0.56 -15.46 9.71
C LYS A 143 0.24 -14.24 9.25
N ILE A 144 0.75 -14.29 8.03
CA ILE A 144 1.57 -13.22 7.47
C ILE A 144 0.95 -12.64 6.20
N LYS A 145 1.17 -11.33 6.03
CA LYS A 145 0.74 -10.58 4.86
C LYS A 145 1.93 -9.96 4.15
N ALA A 146 2.05 -10.26 2.85
CA ALA A 146 2.95 -9.56 1.93
C ALA A 146 2.26 -8.32 1.36
N THR A 147 2.97 -7.19 1.27
CA THR A 147 2.50 -5.95 0.67
C THR A 147 3.30 -5.64 -0.58
N LEU A 148 2.63 -5.45 -1.70
CA LEU A 148 3.19 -5.16 -3.01
C LEU A 148 2.56 -3.88 -3.59
N PRO A 149 3.30 -3.08 -4.35
CA PRO A 149 2.66 -2.08 -5.19
C PRO A 149 1.73 -2.80 -6.19
N GLY A 150 0.55 -2.25 -6.42
CA GLY A 150 -0.39 -2.82 -7.36
C GLY A 150 0.09 -2.67 -8.82
N PRO A 151 -0.46 -3.48 -9.73
CA PRO A 151 0.01 -3.51 -11.13
C PRO A 151 -0.25 -2.18 -11.86
N TYR A 152 -1.33 -1.48 -11.55
CA TYR A 152 -1.62 -0.18 -12.14
C TYR A 152 -0.66 0.89 -11.60
N LEU A 153 -0.44 0.93 -10.28
CA LEU A 153 0.55 1.81 -9.66
C LEU A 153 1.94 1.57 -10.27
N MET A 154 2.41 0.32 -10.35
CA MET A 154 3.71 -0.02 -10.94
C MET A 154 3.81 0.48 -12.38
N THR A 155 2.85 0.12 -13.22
CA THR A 155 2.86 0.49 -14.64
C THR A 155 2.85 2.00 -14.81
N ARG A 156 2.00 2.71 -14.06
CA ARG A 156 1.86 4.15 -14.15
C ARG A 156 3.09 4.89 -13.64
N SER A 157 3.68 4.44 -12.54
CA SER A 157 4.88 5.08 -11.96
C SER A 157 6.14 4.86 -12.78
N MET A 158 6.25 3.71 -13.45
CA MET A 158 7.40 3.40 -14.31
C MET A 158 7.31 4.02 -15.71
N TRP A 159 6.12 4.42 -16.15
CA TRP A 159 5.92 4.96 -17.50
C TRP A 159 6.35 6.42 -17.60
N LEU A 160 7.50 6.66 -18.21
CA LEU A 160 7.99 7.98 -18.61
C LEU A 160 8.14 7.96 -20.14
N PRO A 161 7.19 8.57 -20.90
CA PRO A 161 7.13 8.42 -22.36
C PRO A 161 8.45 8.67 -23.07
N ALA A 162 9.21 9.69 -22.67
CA ALA A 162 10.50 10.06 -23.26
C ALA A 162 11.56 8.95 -23.18
N LEU A 163 11.46 8.04 -22.21
CA LEU A 163 12.38 6.91 -22.03
C LEU A 163 11.72 5.58 -22.37
N SER A 164 10.48 5.39 -21.89
CA SER A 164 9.80 4.09 -21.95
C SER A 164 9.39 3.71 -23.38
N LYS A 165 9.09 4.69 -24.27
CA LYS A 165 8.69 4.44 -25.67
C LYS A 165 9.80 3.82 -26.52
N GLU A 166 11.05 3.87 -26.08
CA GLU A 166 12.15 3.15 -26.74
C GLU A 166 11.98 1.62 -26.64
N TYR A 167 11.30 1.15 -25.58
CA TYR A 167 11.18 -0.28 -25.27
C TYR A 167 9.75 -0.82 -25.39
N TYR A 168 8.75 0.04 -25.28
CA TYR A 168 7.33 -0.31 -25.30
C TYR A 168 6.53 0.64 -26.17
N GLU A 169 5.71 0.11 -27.06
CA GLU A 169 4.83 0.91 -27.92
C GLU A 169 3.79 1.71 -27.10
N SER A 170 3.34 1.14 -26.00
CA SER A 170 2.33 1.73 -25.15
C SER A 170 2.53 1.37 -23.68
N LYS A 171 1.84 2.10 -22.79
CA LYS A 171 1.73 1.79 -21.36
C LYS A 171 1.07 0.41 -21.13
N ASP A 172 0.15 0.01 -21.99
CA ASP A 172 -0.50 -1.30 -21.94
C ASP A 172 0.51 -2.46 -22.07
N ASN A 173 1.44 -2.34 -23.04
CA ASN A 173 2.48 -3.36 -23.23
C ASN A 173 3.44 -3.45 -22.03
N LEU A 174 3.76 -2.32 -21.38
CA LEU A 174 4.50 -2.34 -20.11
C LEU A 174 3.68 -3.04 -19.03
N GLY A 175 2.37 -2.76 -18.94
CA GLY A 175 1.47 -3.39 -17.98
C GLY A 175 1.42 -4.91 -18.12
N GLU A 176 1.52 -5.46 -19.33
CA GLU A 176 1.58 -6.91 -19.56
C GLU A 176 2.86 -7.54 -18.96
N ASP A 177 4.00 -6.87 -19.05
CA ASP A 177 5.24 -7.37 -18.46
C ASP A 177 5.23 -7.19 -16.92
N VAL A 178 4.62 -6.11 -16.41
CA VAL A 178 4.35 -5.96 -14.96
C VAL A 178 3.52 -7.11 -14.40
N ILE A 179 2.46 -7.52 -15.12
CA ILE A 179 1.64 -8.68 -14.73
C ILE A 179 2.47 -9.96 -14.69
N LYS A 180 3.36 -10.19 -15.66
CA LYS A 180 4.25 -11.36 -15.67
C LYS A 180 5.19 -11.36 -14.44
N VAL A 181 5.75 -10.21 -14.12
CA VAL A 181 6.60 -10.04 -12.91
C VAL A 181 5.82 -10.35 -11.64
N LEU A 182 4.65 -9.77 -11.47
CA LEU A 182 3.83 -9.99 -10.28
C LEU A 182 3.33 -11.44 -10.15
N LYS A 183 3.06 -12.13 -11.25
CA LYS A 183 2.71 -13.56 -11.23
C LYS A 183 3.85 -14.42 -10.71
N GLN A 184 5.09 -14.15 -11.12
CA GLN A 184 6.26 -14.86 -10.59
C GLN A 184 6.45 -14.59 -9.09
N GLU A 185 6.22 -13.36 -8.64
CA GLU A 185 6.28 -13.05 -7.22
C GLU A 185 5.18 -13.76 -6.42
N ILE A 186 3.93 -13.82 -6.95
CA ILE A 186 2.84 -14.56 -6.31
C ILE A 186 3.18 -16.05 -6.19
N ASP A 187 3.76 -16.67 -7.23
CA ASP A 187 4.18 -18.07 -7.17
C ASP A 187 5.19 -18.27 -6.02
N ALA A 188 6.19 -17.40 -5.89
CA ALA A 188 7.14 -17.45 -4.79
C ALA A 188 6.48 -17.25 -3.40
N LEU A 189 5.51 -16.34 -3.28
CA LEU A 189 4.78 -16.11 -2.03
C LEU A 189 3.91 -17.32 -1.63
N VAL A 190 3.31 -17.99 -2.61
CA VAL A 190 2.53 -19.23 -2.40
C VAL A 190 3.44 -20.37 -1.93
N ASP A 191 4.60 -20.53 -2.56
CA ASP A 191 5.58 -21.58 -2.19
C ASP A 191 6.10 -21.37 -0.75
N ILE A 192 6.25 -20.14 -0.31
CA ILE A 192 6.59 -19.77 1.08
C ILE A 192 5.40 -20.06 2.02
N GLY A 193 4.18 -20.08 1.52
CA GLY A 193 2.94 -20.20 2.30
C GLY A 193 2.57 -18.89 3.00
N VAL A 194 2.62 -17.78 2.29
CA VAL A 194 2.06 -16.48 2.72
C VAL A 194 0.53 -16.56 2.71
N ASP A 195 -0.11 -16.03 3.75
CA ASP A 195 -1.56 -16.14 3.91
C ASP A 195 -2.33 -15.09 3.08
N VAL A 196 -1.79 -13.87 3.00
CA VAL A 196 -2.43 -12.72 2.34
C VAL A 196 -1.43 -11.97 1.48
N VAL A 197 -1.81 -11.65 0.24
CA VAL A 197 -1.09 -10.67 -0.59
C VAL A 197 -1.94 -9.39 -0.73
N GLN A 198 -1.37 -8.26 -0.36
CA GLN A 198 -2.00 -6.94 -0.49
C GLN A 198 -1.37 -6.21 -1.68
N PHE A 199 -2.23 -5.69 -2.57
CA PHE A 199 -1.84 -4.80 -3.66
C PHE A 199 -2.24 -3.37 -3.31
N ASP A 200 -1.26 -2.46 -3.28
CA ASP A 200 -1.47 -1.05 -2.97
C ASP A 200 -1.72 -0.26 -4.25
N GLU A 201 -2.92 0.34 -4.35
CA GLU A 201 -3.35 1.13 -5.50
C GLU A 201 -3.87 2.53 -5.10
N PRO A 202 -3.07 3.34 -4.37
CA PRO A 202 -3.50 4.64 -3.90
C PRO A 202 -3.82 5.61 -5.03
N VAL A 203 -3.21 5.45 -6.20
CA VAL A 203 -3.41 6.34 -7.36
C VAL A 203 -4.80 6.23 -8.00
N LEU A 204 -5.59 5.20 -7.67
CA LEU A 204 -6.98 5.11 -8.13
C LEU A 204 -7.84 6.27 -7.66
N THR A 205 -7.62 6.74 -6.43
CA THR A 205 -8.36 7.91 -5.90
C THR A 205 -7.95 9.20 -6.58
N GLU A 206 -6.72 9.31 -7.05
CA GLU A 206 -6.30 10.45 -7.87
C GLU A 206 -7.01 10.47 -9.21
N VAL A 207 -7.15 9.33 -9.88
CA VAL A 207 -7.87 9.24 -11.16
C VAL A 207 -9.27 9.83 -11.05
N VAL A 208 -9.97 9.56 -9.96
CA VAL A 208 -11.38 9.97 -9.78
C VAL A 208 -11.58 11.30 -9.07
N PHE A 209 -10.59 11.82 -8.33
CA PHE A 209 -10.76 13.03 -7.50
C PHE A 209 -9.79 14.17 -7.82
N SER A 210 -8.95 14.04 -8.85
CA SER A 210 -7.97 15.09 -9.21
C SER A 210 -8.53 16.14 -10.17
N GLU A 211 -9.76 16.02 -10.64
CA GLU A 211 -10.35 17.01 -11.57
C GLU A 211 -10.37 18.40 -10.95
N GLY A 212 -9.76 19.36 -11.63
CA GLY A 212 -9.63 20.74 -11.17
C GLY A 212 -8.64 20.98 -10.04
N LYS A 213 -7.89 19.95 -9.59
CA LYS A 213 -6.84 20.08 -8.56
C LYS A 213 -5.47 19.76 -9.14
N THR A 214 -4.43 20.37 -8.58
CA THR A 214 -3.06 19.98 -8.87
C THR A 214 -2.87 18.53 -8.37
N ARG A 215 -2.29 17.68 -9.20
CA ARG A 215 -2.08 16.26 -8.87
C ARG A 215 -1.19 16.14 -7.63
N SER A 216 -1.62 15.35 -6.67
CA SER A 216 -1.01 15.30 -5.36
C SER A 216 -0.16 14.05 -5.10
N PHE A 217 -0.24 13.00 -5.94
CA PHE A 217 0.62 11.82 -5.85
C PHE A 217 1.89 11.97 -6.69
N MET A 218 3.03 11.52 -6.15
CA MET A 218 4.32 11.55 -6.86
C MET A 218 4.26 10.82 -8.21
N CYS A 219 3.58 9.67 -8.24
CA CYS A 219 3.42 8.87 -9.45
C CYS A 219 2.54 9.54 -10.51
N ALA A 220 1.74 10.52 -10.11
CA ALA A 220 0.84 11.26 -10.97
C ALA A 220 1.52 12.36 -11.76
N ALA A 221 2.63 12.87 -11.22
CA ALA A 221 3.42 13.92 -11.87
C ALA A 221 3.90 13.52 -13.27
N LEU A 222 4.10 12.22 -13.48
CA LEU A 222 4.70 11.68 -14.70
C LEU A 222 3.69 11.20 -15.75
N SER A 223 2.40 11.04 -15.38
CA SER A 223 1.42 10.44 -16.27
C SER A 223 0.82 11.46 -17.24
N GLU A 224 0.69 11.07 -18.50
CA GLU A 224 -0.13 11.78 -19.48
C GLU A 224 -1.55 12.00 -18.91
N LYS A 225 -2.14 13.19 -19.19
CA LYS A 225 -3.56 13.44 -18.85
C LYS A 225 -4.42 12.58 -19.79
N LYS A 226 -4.95 11.48 -19.27
CA LYS A 226 -5.94 10.66 -19.97
C LYS A 226 -7.31 10.86 -19.35
N ASP A 227 -8.33 10.48 -20.11
CA ASP A 227 -9.71 10.43 -19.61
C ASP A 227 -9.77 9.48 -18.39
N PRO A 228 -10.39 9.90 -17.26
CA PRO A 228 -10.49 9.06 -16.07
C PRO A 228 -11.15 7.71 -16.32
N THR A 229 -12.12 7.65 -17.25
CA THR A 229 -12.81 6.40 -17.59
C THR A 229 -11.87 5.41 -18.28
N GLU A 230 -11.06 5.89 -19.24
CA GLU A 230 -10.06 5.07 -19.91
C GLU A 230 -8.99 4.57 -18.93
N GLU A 231 -8.54 5.43 -18.00
CA GLU A 231 -7.58 5.04 -16.97
C GLU A 231 -8.16 4.00 -16.02
N LEU A 232 -9.43 4.11 -15.62
CA LEU A 232 -10.08 3.11 -14.77
C LEU A 232 -10.28 1.77 -15.50
N ILE A 233 -10.61 1.78 -16.78
CA ILE A 233 -10.70 0.54 -17.60
C ILE A 233 -9.33 -0.15 -17.65
N PHE A 234 -8.28 0.62 -17.91
CA PHE A 234 -6.91 0.11 -17.92
C PHE A 234 -6.49 -0.47 -16.56
N ALA A 235 -6.72 0.28 -15.48
CA ALA A 235 -6.44 -0.16 -14.12
C ALA A 235 -7.21 -1.46 -13.77
N THR A 236 -8.50 -1.50 -14.11
CA THR A 236 -9.35 -2.68 -13.88
C THR A 236 -8.80 -3.92 -14.57
N LYS A 237 -8.39 -3.81 -15.84
CA LYS A 237 -7.79 -4.92 -16.61
C LYS A 237 -6.57 -5.50 -15.89
N LEU A 238 -5.65 -4.65 -15.43
CA LEU A 238 -4.42 -5.08 -14.76
C LEU A 238 -4.71 -5.70 -13.38
N ILE A 239 -5.48 -5.01 -12.55
CA ILE A 239 -5.80 -5.44 -11.19
C ILE A 239 -6.59 -6.76 -11.23
N LYS A 240 -7.57 -6.88 -12.11
CA LYS A 240 -8.35 -8.11 -12.29
C LYS A 240 -7.45 -9.30 -12.66
N SER A 241 -6.52 -9.09 -13.59
CA SER A 241 -5.58 -10.14 -14.03
C SER A 241 -4.77 -10.69 -12.86
N ILE A 242 -4.26 -9.83 -11.99
CA ILE A 242 -3.40 -10.28 -10.88
C ILE A 242 -4.20 -10.86 -9.71
N ILE A 243 -5.35 -10.26 -9.39
CA ILE A 243 -6.23 -10.78 -8.34
C ILE A 243 -6.78 -12.16 -8.72
N SER A 244 -7.22 -12.34 -9.96
CA SER A 244 -7.71 -13.65 -10.43
C SER A 244 -6.61 -14.70 -10.33
N TYR A 245 -5.40 -14.38 -10.80
CA TYR A 245 -4.26 -15.29 -10.72
C TYR A 245 -3.92 -15.70 -9.28
N ALA A 246 -3.86 -14.73 -8.36
CA ALA A 246 -3.57 -15.00 -6.96
C ALA A 246 -4.65 -15.88 -6.30
N LYS A 247 -5.93 -15.64 -6.62
CA LYS A 247 -7.05 -16.48 -6.16
C LYS A 247 -6.95 -17.91 -6.69
N GLU A 248 -6.60 -18.10 -7.96
CA GLU A 248 -6.38 -19.44 -8.56
C GLU A 248 -5.26 -20.19 -7.85
N LYS A 249 -4.26 -19.50 -7.34
CA LYS A 249 -3.17 -20.06 -6.52
C LYS A 249 -3.56 -20.29 -5.06
N GLY A 250 -4.74 -19.88 -4.64
CA GLY A 250 -5.26 -20.12 -3.29
C GLY A 250 -4.78 -19.16 -2.20
N ILE A 251 -4.07 -18.07 -2.55
CA ILE A 251 -3.69 -17.03 -1.60
C ILE A 251 -4.79 -15.97 -1.48
N LEU A 252 -5.06 -15.49 -0.25
CA LEU A 252 -6.03 -14.42 -0.05
C LEU A 252 -5.51 -13.09 -0.62
N THR A 253 -6.35 -12.40 -1.38
CA THR A 253 -6.01 -11.11 -2.00
C THR A 253 -6.61 -9.95 -1.23
N SER A 254 -5.82 -8.91 -1.00
CA SER A 254 -6.28 -7.62 -0.49
C SER A 254 -5.99 -6.52 -1.51
N LEU A 255 -6.96 -5.67 -1.80
CA LEU A 255 -6.78 -4.43 -2.56
C LEU A 255 -6.87 -3.26 -1.61
N HIS A 256 -5.75 -2.54 -1.44
CA HIS A 256 -5.70 -1.35 -0.60
C HIS A 256 -5.81 -0.08 -1.44
N VAL A 257 -6.79 0.76 -1.09
CA VAL A 257 -7.02 2.05 -1.75
C VAL A 257 -7.23 3.13 -0.70
N CYS A 258 -6.28 4.07 -0.62
CA CYS A 258 -6.35 5.24 0.26
C CYS A 258 -6.42 6.55 -0.54
N ARG A 259 -6.40 7.69 0.16
CA ARG A 259 -6.46 9.05 -0.44
C ARG A 259 -5.17 9.84 -0.24
N GLY A 260 -4.08 9.14 -0.01
CA GLY A 260 -2.76 9.72 0.24
C GLY A 260 -2.35 9.69 1.71
N ASN A 261 -1.03 9.55 1.92
CA ASN A 261 -0.42 9.41 3.24
C ASN A 261 0.99 10.02 3.30
N TRP A 262 1.24 11.08 2.51
CA TRP A 262 2.56 11.71 2.45
C TRP A 262 2.69 12.91 3.38
N SER A 263 1.58 13.43 3.92
CA SER A 263 1.55 14.61 4.79
C SER A 263 0.67 14.39 6.00
N ARG A 264 0.99 15.06 7.09
CA ARG A 264 0.13 15.18 8.27
C ARG A 264 -0.95 16.26 8.10
N ASP A 265 -0.78 17.17 7.15
CA ASP A 265 -1.81 18.12 6.75
C ASP A 265 -2.80 17.44 5.81
N GLU A 266 -3.95 17.08 6.36
CA GLU A 266 -5.00 16.40 5.60
C GLU A 266 -5.69 17.27 4.55
N SER A 267 -5.54 18.61 4.62
CA SER A 267 -6.15 19.52 3.66
C SER A 267 -5.58 19.40 2.25
N ILE A 268 -4.35 18.89 2.13
CA ILE A 268 -3.67 18.66 0.85
C ILE A 268 -3.91 17.26 0.28
N LEU A 269 -4.56 16.38 1.05
CA LEU A 269 -4.87 15.03 0.64
C LEU A 269 -6.21 14.98 -0.14
N LEU A 270 -6.42 13.91 -0.90
CA LEU A 270 -7.66 13.74 -1.66
C LEU A 270 -8.86 13.48 -0.76
N THR A 271 -10.04 13.83 -1.24
CA THR A 271 -11.31 13.69 -0.52
C THR A 271 -12.40 13.22 -1.48
N GLY A 272 -13.23 12.30 -1.06
CA GLY A 272 -14.39 11.82 -1.82
C GLY A 272 -14.77 10.38 -1.45
N PRO A 273 -16.03 9.96 -1.72
CA PRO A 273 -16.51 8.61 -1.44
C PRO A 273 -15.90 7.58 -2.40
N TYR A 274 -16.01 6.28 -2.07
CA TYR A 274 -15.56 5.21 -2.96
C TYR A 274 -16.52 4.92 -4.13
N THR A 275 -17.66 5.60 -4.21
CA THR A 275 -18.68 5.40 -5.26
C THR A 275 -18.14 5.36 -6.70
N PRO A 276 -17.21 6.25 -7.13
CA PRO A 276 -16.67 6.19 -8.48
C PRO A 276 -15.81 4.96 -8.77
N LEU A 277 -15.31 4.28 -7.72
CA LEU A 277 -14.48 3.08 -7.82
C LEU A 277 -15.27 1.78 -7.69
N LEU A 278 -16.58 1.83 -7.40
CA LEU A 278 -17.40 0.62 -7.25
C LEU A 278 -17.36 -0.29 -8.48
N PRO A 279 -17.45 0.19 -9.72
CA PRO A 279 -17.37 -0.69 -10.90
C PRO A 279 -16.04 -1.45 -10.97
N LEU A 280 -14.93 -0.81 -10.63
CA LEU A 280 -13.61 -1.45 -10.56
C LEU A 280 -13.58 -2.51 -9.45
N PHE A 281 -14.08 -2.20 -8.26
CA PHE A 281 -14.11 -3.15 -7.14
C PHE A 281 -14.99 -4.36 -7.43
N GLU A 282 -16.14 -4.17 -8.08
CA GLU A 282 -17.06 -5.24 -8.50
C GLU A 282 -16.41 -6.16 -9.54
N GLU A 283 -15.68 -5.59 -10.49
CA GLU A 283 -15.08 -6.36 -11.57
C GLU A 283 -13.80 -7.08 -11.13
N THR A 284 -12.97 -6.47 -10.28
CA THR A 284 -11.74 -7.08 -9.76
C THR A 284 -12.00 -8.03 -8.61
N LEU A 285 -13.00 -7.76 -7.80
CA LEU A 285 -13.54 -8.56 -6.70
C LEU A 285 -12.44 -9.20 -5.83
N PRO A 286 -11.56 -8.43 -5.15
CA PRO A 286 -10.59 -8.99 -4.23
C PRO A 286 -11.28 -9.70 -3.06
N ASN A 287 -10.57 -10.61 -2.34
CA ASN A 287 -11.14 -11.19 -1.12
C ASN A 287 -11.36 -10.12 -0.05
N ILE A 288 -10.44 -9.15 0.03
CA ILE A 288 -10.45 -8.08 1.04
C ILE A 288 -10.33 -6.73 0.32
N LEU A 289 -11.26 -5.83 0.59
CA LEU A 289 -11.13 -4.40 0.29
C LEU A 289 -10.61 -3.71 1.54
N THR A 290 -9.36 -3.22 1.50
CA THR A 290 -8.75 -2.48 2.61
C THR A 290 -8.84 -0.99 2.32
N LEU A 291 -9.72 -0.30 3.04
CA LEU A 291 -10.15 1.07 2.72
C LEU A 291 -10.05 1.98 3.94
N GLU A 292 -9.70 3.26 3.72
CA GLU A 292 -9.66 4.25 4.79
C GLU A 292 -11.05 4.79 5.11
N PHE A 293 -11.38 4.82 6.41
CA PHE A 293 -12.63 5.35 6.94
C PHE A 293 -12.47 6.02 8.30
N SER A 294 -11.24 6.21 8.79
CA SER A 294 -11.04 6.83 10.12
C SER A 294 -11.40 8.32 10.16
N THR A 295 -11.51 8.97 9.01
CA THR A 295 -11.84 10.39 8.88
C THR A 295 -12.99 10.63 7.89
N PRO A 296 -13.71 11.75 7.99
CA PRO A 296 -14.80 12.09 7.06
C PRO A 296 -14.38 12.26 5.59
N ARG A 297 -13.07 12.34 5.31
CA ARG A 297 -12.54 12.44 3.93
C ARG A 297 -13.00 11.31 3.02
N ALA A 298 -13.24 10.14 3.59
CA ALA A 298 -13.63 8.94 2.86
C ALA A 298 -15.10 8.94 2.41
N GLY A 299 -15.91 9.88 2.89
CA GLY A 299 -17.36 9.85 2.73
C GLY A 299 -18.01 8.79 3.61
N GLU A 300 -19.28 8.54 3.33
CA GLU A 300 -20.10 7.61 4.12
C GLU A 300 -19.81 6.14 3.78
N ILE A 301 -19.79 5.27 4.79
CA ILE A 301 -19.64 3.82 4.63
C ILE A 301 -20.77 3.23 3.76
N SER A 302 -21.97 3.76 3.89
CA SER A 302 -23.15 3.39 3.09
C SER A 302 -22.90 3.46 1.59
N SER A 303 -22.06 4.40 1.14
CA SER A 303 -21.74 4.58 -0.28
C SER A 303 -21.03 3.35 -0.87
N LEU A 304 -20.15 2.68 -0.11
CA LEU A 304 -19.49 1.44 -0.52
C LEU A 304 -20.52 0.30 -0.65
N PHE A 305 -21.44 0.22 0.29
CA PHE A 305 -22.43 -0.85 0.36
C PHE A 305 -23.68 -0.62 -0.50
N SER A 306 -23.69 0.41 -1.34
CA SER A 306 -24.66 0.49 -2.45
C SER A 306 -24.46 -0.65 -3.46
N SER A 307 -23.24 -1.21 -3.55
CA SER A 307 -22.95 -2.41 -4.34
C SER A 307 -23.38 -3.69 -3.60
N LYS A 308 -24.34 -4.41 -4.19
CA LYS A 308 -24.73 -5.74 -3.71
C LYS A 308 -23.59 -6.76 -3.84
N ILE A 309 -22.81 -6.69 -4.92
CA ILE A 309 -21.70 -7.60 -5.19
C ILE A 309 -20.66 -7.52 -4.08
N ILE A 310 -20.27 -6.30 -3.68
CA ILE A 310 -19.32 -6.09 -2.59
C ILE A 310 -19.89 -6.61 -1.27
N ARG A 311 -21.15 -6.30 -0.97
CA ARG A 311 -21.81 -6.78 0.26
C ARG A 311 -21.83 -8.30 0.38
N GLU A 312 -21.98 -9.00 -0.72
CA GLU A 312 -22.10 -10.46 -0.70
C GLU A 312 -20.76 -11.20 -0.72
N ASN A 313 -19.69 -10.59 -1.28
CA ASN A 313 -18.47 -11.31 -1.63
C ASN A 313 -17.20 -10.82 -0.95
N CYS A 314 -17.12 -9.55 -0.51
CA CYS A 314 -15.88 -9.00 0.02
C CYS A 314 -15.84 -9.00 1.56
N ILE A 315 -14.65 -9.17 2.09
CA ILE A 315 -14.29 -8.75 3.44
C ILE A 315 -13.95 -7.26 3.38
N LEU A 316 -14.43 -6.48 4.32
CA LEU A 316 -13.99 -5.09 4.49
C LEU A 316 -12.89 -5.03 5.54
N GLY A 317 -11.68 -4.68 5.12
CA GLY A 317 -10.62 -4.17 5.99
C GLY A 317 -10.89 -2.68 6.22
N ILE A 318 -11.59 -2.36 7.30
CA ILE A 318 -11.97 -0.98 7.59
C ILE A 318 -10.85 -0.23 8.30
N GLY A 319 -10.42 0.89 7.73
CA GLY A 319 -9.54 1.84 8.40
C GLY A 319 -10.28 2.54 9.53
N VAL A 320 -9.85 2.26 10.77
CA VAL A 320 -10.44 2.84 11.99
C VAL A 320 -9.44 3.71 12.76
N MET A 321 -8.21 3.85 12.23
CA MET A 321 -7.12 4.62 12.84
C MET A 321 -6.45 5.50 11.82
N ASN A 322 -6.31 6.78 12.13
CA ASN A 322 -5.59 7.75 11.31
C ASN A 322 -4.08 7.72 11.62
N PRO A 323 -3.21 7.21 10.73
CA PRO A 323 -1.78 7.15 10.98
C PRO A 323 -1.10 8.52 11.02
N ARG A 324 -1.75 9.57 10.51
CA ARG A 324 -1.21 10.95 10.40
C ARG A 324 -1.44 11.79 11.64
N SER A 325 -2.35 11.36 12.54
CA SER A 325 -2.66 12.04 13.80
C SER A 325 -1.97 11.36 14.99
N ASP A 326 -1.49 12.16 15.94
CA ASP A 326 -0.99 11.67 17.23
C ASP A 326 -2.13 11.38 18.22
N THR A 327 -3.36 11.77 17.89
CA THR A 327 -4.55 11.45 18.70
C THR A 327 -4.81 9.96 18.65
N ILE A 328 -5.02 9.38 19.83
CA ILE A 328 -5.49 7.98 19.95
C ILE A 328 -7.01 8.01 19.84
N GLU A 329 -7.54 7.28 18.90
CA GLU A 329 -8.96 7.23 18.59
C GLU A 329 -9.76 6.81 19.85
N PRO A 330 -10.86 7.51 20.21
CA PRO A 330 -11.77 7.05 21.23
C PRO A 330 -12.32 5.67 20.88
N LEU A 331 -12.46 4.80 21.89
CA LEU A 331 -12.99 3.45 21.66
C LEU A 331 -14.39 3.48 21.05
N GLU A 332 -15.24 4.36 21.54
CA GLU A 332 -16.62 4.55 21.07
C GLU A 332 -16.70 4.91 19.59
N ASP A 333 -15.76 5.69 19.09
CA ASP A 333 -15.73 6.08 17.67
C ASP A 333 -15.45 4.86 16.79
N ILE A 334 -14.53 3.99 17.22
CA ILE A 334 -14.23 2.72 16.52
C ILE A 334 -15.45 1.80 16.56
N LEU A 335 -16.05 1.63 17.75
CA LEU A 335 -17.22 0.75 17.92
C LEU A 335 -18.42 1.25 17.09
N THR A 336 -18.67 2.56 17.08
CA THR A 336 -19.73 3.18 16.28
C THR A 336 -19.53 2.90 14.79
N ARG A 337 -18.33 3.14 14.29
CA ARG A 337 -17.98 2.92 12.88
C ARG A 337 -18.10 1.46 12.45
N VAL A 338 -17.66 0.53 13.28
CA VAL A 338 -17.83 -0.91 13.02
C VAL A 338 -19.31 -1.29 13.11
N GLY A 339 -20.08 -0.69 14.04
CA GLY A 339 -21.53 -0.85 14.15
C GLY A 339 -22.29 -0.43 12.87
N GLU A 340 -21.83 0.61 12.19
CA GLU A 340 -22.38 1.00 10.88
C GLU A 340 -22.14 -0.09 9.82
N VAL A 341 -20.93 -0.68 9.77
CA VAL A 341 -20.60 -1.77 8.83
C VAL A 341 -21.42 -3.03 9.08
N LEU A 342 -21.68 -3.36 10.35
CA LEU A 342 -22.46 -4.53 10.74
C LEU A 342 -23.91 -4.50 10.23
N GLN A 343 -24.41 -3.33 9.83
CA GLN A 343 -25.73 -3.22 9.17
C GLN A 343 -25.74 -3.81 7.74
N TYR A 344 -24.56 -4.00 7.14
CA TYR A 344 -24.42 -4.42 5.75
C TYR A 344 -23.78 -5.78 5.57
N ILE A 345 -22.79 -6.14 6.40
CA ILE A 345 -22.05 -7.40 6.30
C ILE A 345 -21.86 -8.05 7.68
N PRO A 346 -21.74 -9.39 7.73
CA PRO A 346 -21.55 -10.11 8.98
C PRO A 346 -20.15 -9.87 9.57
N LYS A 347 -20.04 -10.00 10.88
CA LYS A 347 -18.83 -9.75 11.69
C LYS A 347 -17.59 -10.51 11.22
N GLU A 348 -17.74 -11.70 10.67
CA GLU A 348 -16.65 -12.54 10.15
C GLU A 348 -16.00 -11.95 8.90
N ARG A 349 -16.67 -10.99 8.25
CA ARG A 349 -16.18 -10.27 7.08
C ARG A 349 -15.74 -8.83 7.37
N ILE A 350 -15.49 -8.51 8.63
CA ILE A 350 -14.94 -7.21 9.04
C ILE A 350 -13.55 -7.43 9.62
N TRP A 351 -12.56 -6.78 9.03
CA TRP A 351 -11.20 -6.69 9.56
C TRP A 351 -10.92 -5.26 10.00
N LEU A 352 -10.16 -5.09 11.07
CA LEU A 352 -9.81 -3.78 11.62
C LEU A 352 -8.36 -3.45 11.26
N ASN A 353 -8.14 -2.26 10.72
CA ASN A 353 -6.80 -1.80 10.33
C ASN A 353 -6.66 -0.27 10.47
N PRO A 354 -5.43 0.27 10.44
CA PRO A 354 -5.21 1.68 10.19
C PRO A 354 -5.66 2.06 8.77
N ASP A 355 -5.89 3.35 8.51
CA ASP A 355 -6.22 3.86 7.17
C ASP A 355 -5.11 3.61 6.14
N CYS A 356 -3.85 3.66 6.59
CA CYS A 356 -2.66 3.48 5.77
C CYS A 356 -1.48 3.03 6.64
N GLY A 357 -0.30 2.85 6.03
CA GLY A 357 0.94 2.59 6.76
C GLY A 357 1.40 3.79 7.62
N PHE A 358 2.22 3.54 8.63
CA PHE A 358 2.73 4.57 9.54
C PHE A 358 3.98 5.30 9.03
N ALA A 359 4.58 4.83 7.93
CA ALA A 359 5.78 5.43 7.35
C ALA A 359 5.90 5.16 5.84
N THR A 360 5.09 5.84 5.06
CA THR A 360 5.11 5.78 3.58
C THR A 360 6.50 6.04 3.00
N PHE A 361 7.24 6.98 3.61
CA PHE A 361 8.64 7.25 3.28
C PHE A 361 9.54 6.91 4.46
N ALA A 362 10.65 6.20 4.19
CA ALA A 362 11.58 5.76 5.21
C ALA A 362 12.12 6.92 6.06
N ASN A 363 12.40 8.07 5.43
CA ASN A 363 12.97 9.25 6.08
C ASN A 363 11.95 10.21 6.70
N ARG A 364 10.64 10.00 6.46
CA ARG A 364 9.57 10.90 6.90
C ARG A 364 8.35 10.10 7.39
N PRO A 365 8.45 9.42 8.53
CA PRO A 365 7.31 8.72 9.11
C PRO A 365 6.22 9.74 9.49
N VAL A 366 4.97 9.38 9.30
CA VAL A 366 3.83 10.21 9.70
C VAL A 366 3.47 10.04 11.17
N SER A 367 4.01 9.01 11.82
CA SER A 367 3.79 8.70 13.24
C SER A 367 5.08 8.25 13.93
N THR A 368 5.07 8.20 15.26
CA THR A 368 6.17 7.69 16.10
C THR A 368 5.84 6.32 16.66
N MET A 369 6.86 5.52 17.01
CA MET A 369 6.66 4.18 17.58
C MET A 369 5.85 4.19 18.87
N ASP A 370 5.98 5.22 19.73
CA ASP A 370 5.19 5.38 20.96
C ASP A 370 3.69 5.58 20.63
N ILE A 371 3.38 6.47 19.70
CA ILE A 371 1.99 6.69 19.25
C ILE A 371 1.42 5.43 18.59
N ILE A 372 2.21 4.77 17.77
CA ILE A 372 1.80 3.52 17.10
C ILE A 372 1.45 2.46 18.16
N ASN A 373 2.31 2.25 19.14
CA ASN A 373 2.03 1.27 20.21
C ASN A 373 0.70 1.55 20.91
N LYS A 374 0.44 2.82 21.27
CA LYS A 374 -0.84 3.22 21.89
C LYS A 374 -2.03 2.98 20.95
N LYS A 375 -1.88 3.26 19.65
CA LYS A 375 -2.92 2.99 18.65
C LYS A 375 -3.20 1.49 18.50
N LEU A 376 -2.15 0.67 18.43
CA LEU A 376 -2.31 -0.79 18.34
C LEU A 376 -2.96 -1.38 19.61
N SER A 377 -2.61 -0.88 20.80
CA SER A 377 -3.29 -1.26 22.05
C SER A 377 -4.78 -0.89 22.02
N ARG A 378 -5.14 0.27 21.45
CA ARG A 378 -6.54 0.67 21.25
C ARG A 378 -7.25 -0.22 20.24
N LEU A 379 -6.56 -0.68 19.20
CA LEU A 379 -7.12 -1.60 18.20
C LEU A 379 -7.44 -2.96 18.82
N ASP A 380 -6.56 -3.47 19.67
CA ASP A 380 -6.79 -4.71 20.42
C ASP A 380 -7.96 -4.58 21.39
N GLU A 381 -8.02 -3.47 22.14
CA GLU A 381 -9.16 -3.15 23.03
C GLU A 381 -10.49 -3.14 22.27
N ALA A 382 -10.50 -2.51 21.07
CA ALA A 382 -11.68 -2.47 20.22
C ALA A 382 -12.07 -3.87 19.74
N LYS A 383 -11.12 -4.68 19.28
CA LYS A 383 -11.34 -6.07 18.89
C LYS A 383 -11.96 -6.90 20.01
N ILE A 384 -11.38 -6.83 21.22
CA ILE A 384 -11.87 -7.55 22.40
C ILE A 384 -13.31 -7.11 22.74
N THR A 385 -13.57 -5.80 22.72
CA THR A 385 -14.89 -5.25 23.03
C THR A 385 -15.94 -5.66 22.00
N LEU A 386 -15.61 -5.58 20.70
CA LEU A 386 -16.50 -6.02 19.62
C LEU A 386 -16.83 -7.51 19.71
N ARG A 387 -15.84 -8.35 20.00
CA ARG A 387 -16.08 -9.79 20.22
C ARG A 387 -17.04 -10.02 21.39
N LYS A 388 -16.86 -9.35 22.51
CA LYS A 388 -17.79 -9.45 23.67
C LYS A 388 -19.21 -8.98 23.36
N LEU A 389 -19.38 -7.99 22.46
CA LEU A 389 -20.69 -7.45 22.11
C LEU A 389 -21.44 -8.30 21.08
N TYR A 390 -20.72 -9.01 20.22
CA TYR A 390 -21.31 -9.66 19.04
C TYR A 390 -21.04 -11.17 18.96
N GLU A 391 -20.18 -11.75 19.79
CA GLU A 391 -19.97 -13.20 19.95
C GLU A 391 -20.75 -13.77 21.14
#